data_e27e79372ff34fd2b30f68d7cb8ba8ca
#
_entry.id   e27e79372ff34fd2b30f68d7cb8ba8ca
#
_cell.length_a   1.000
_cell.length_b   1.000
_cell.length_c   1.000
_cell.angle_alpha   90.00
_cell.angle_beta   90.00
_cell.angle_gamma   90.00
#
_symmetry.space_group_name_H-M   'P 1'
#
loop_
_entity.id
_entity.type
_entity.pdbx_description
1 polymer ?
#
loop_
_entity_poly.entity_id
_entity_poly.type
_entity_poly.pdbx_seq_one_letter_code
_entity_poly.pdbx_strand_id
1 'polypeptide(L)'
;MLSKISEFFRVIGELKYIIPLLRYKFPDPDDNESLAHTFERTVSKFGLRNFIYFEEETWTYSEVNQQANILAKKLLDDGVSHGDRVILFMENRPDFVISIIALNKIGAIGVLINTSLTGKPLIHCINSSDSKKCIVGAELADPLEEVLSEINIADKTDIYWVADGNKYRCPDWSLDLKNTLDNSS
;
A
#
# COMPACT_ATOMS: atom_id res chain seq x y z
N MET A 1 -31.28 38.68 -17.97
CA MET A 1 -32.15 37.47 -18.05
C MET A 1 -31.35 36.26 -18.49
N LEU A 2 -30.56 36.33 -19.55
CA LEU A 2 -29.77 35.22 -20.09
C LEU A 2 -28.69 34.65 -19.08
N SER A 3 -28.11 35.52 -18.23
CA SER A 3 -27.10 35.08 -17.23
C SER A 3 -27.70 34.17 -16.12
N LYS A 4 -28.92 34.44 -15.69
CA LYS A 4 -29.62 33.63 -14.69
C LYS A 4 -30.04 32.26 -15.25
N ILE A 5 -30.33 32.19 -16.53
CA ILE A 5 -30.67 30.92 -17.22
C ILE A 5 -29.42 30.03 -17.34
N SER A 6 -28.28 30.62 -17.70
CA SER A 6 -27.01 29.85 -17.79
C SER A 6 -26.54 29.35 -16.41
N GLU A 7 -26.76 30.14 -15.37
CA GLU A 7 -26.44 29.76 -13.99
C GLU A 7 -27.33 28.61 -13.48
N PHE A 8 -28.63 28.65 -13.82
CA PHE A 8 -29.59 27.59 -13.52
C PHE A 8 -29.19 26.25 -14.17
N PHE A 9 -28.82 26.27 -15.47
CA PHE A 9 -28.37 25.05 -16.18
C PHE A 9 -27.04 24.53 -15.64
N ARG A 10 -26.14 25.40 -15.17
CA ARG A 10 -24.91 24.98 -14.50
C ARG A 10 -25.19 24.24 -13.19
N VAL A 11 -26.10 24.81 -12.36
CA VAL A 11 -26.50 24.17 -11.08
C VAL A 11 -27.18 22.81 -11.33
N ILE A 12 -28.07 22.69 -12.32
CA ILE A 12 -28.68 21.41 -12.69
C ILE A 12 -27.59 20.41 -13.16
N GLY A 13 -26.60 20.88 -13.92
CA GLY A 13 -25.45 20.06 -14.33
C GLY A 13 -24.62 19.52 -13.18
N GLU A 14 -24.53 20.26 -12.07
CA GLU A 14 -23.81 19.88 -10.85
C GLU A 14 -24.63 18.91 -9.96
N LEU A 15 -25.96 18.96 -10.03
CA LEU A 15 -26.84 18.08 -9.24
C LEU A 15 -26.59 16.60 -9.52
N LYS A 16 -26.17 16.22 -10.72
CA LYS A 16 -25.82 14.83 -11.05
C LYS A 16 -24.65 14.28 -10.22
N TYR A 17 -23.80 15.15 -9.69
CA TYR A 17 -22.69 14.77 -8.81
C TYR A 17 -23.10 14.81 -7.33
N ILE A 18 -24.03 15.70 -6.97
CA ILE A 18 -24.48 15.91 -5.59
C ILE A 18 -25.51 14.84 -5.17
N ILE A 19 -26.42 14.47 -6.07
CA ILE A 19 -27.47 13.48 -5.76
C ILE A 19 -26.90 12.12 -5.34
N PRO A 20 -25.88 11.54 -6.02
CA PRO A 20 -25.25 10.31 -5.58
C PRO A 20 -24.58 10.45 -4.19
N LEU A 21 -23.99 11.62 -3.91
CA LEU A 21 -23.36 11.91 -2.61
C LEU A 21 -24.38 11.98 -1.47
N LEU A 22 -25.54 12.60 -1.71
CA LEU A 22 -26.64 12.67 -0.73
C LEU A 22 -27.31 11.31 -0.48
N ARG A 23 -27.19 10.38 -1.42
CA ARG A 23 -27.68 9.00 -1.29
C ARG A 23 -26.65 8.04 -0.77
N TYR A 24 -25.40 8.51 -0.60
CA TYR A 24 -24.34 7.67 -0.07
C TYR A 24 -24.64 7.33 1.40
N LYS A 25 -24.81 6.05 1.67
CA LYS A 25 -24.85 5.53 3.04
C LYS A 25 -23.44 5.17 3.44
N PHE A 26 -22.97 5.74 4.53
CA PHE A 26 -21.74 5.26 5.15
C PHE A 26 -21.93 3.79 5.54
N PRO A 27 -20.92 2.94 5.30
CA PRO A 27 -20.95 1.57 5.79
C PRO A 27 -21.22 1.54 7.29
N ASP A 28 -21.99 0.55 7.76
CA ASP A 28 -22.15 0.31 9.18
C ASP A 28 -20.77 -0.07 9.75
N PRO A 29 -20.41 0.37 10.98
CA PRO A 29 -19.18 -0.10 11.64
C PRO A 29 -19.06 -1.63 11.72
N ASP A 30 -20.18 -2.33 11.71
CA ASP A 30 -20.26 -3.79 11.72
C ASP A 30 -20.26 -4.42 10.30
N ASP A 31 -20.25 -3.60 9.23
CA ASP A 31 -20.12 -4.11 7.87
C ASP A 31 -18.72 -4.68 7.62
N ASN A 32 -18.68 -5.91 7.10
CA ASN A 32 -17.43 -6.59 6.71
C ASN A 32 -16.82 -6.03 5.40
N GLU A 33 -17.17 -4.80 4.99
CA GLU A 33 -16.58 -4.16 3.81
C GLU A 33 -15.20 -3.60 4.15
N SER A 34 -14.17 -4.24 3.60
CA SER A 34 -12.78 -3.76 3.65
C SER A 34 -12.41 -2.99 2.38
N LEU A 35 -11.28 -2.25 2.45
CA LEU A 35 -10.66 -1.65 1.26
C LEU A 35 -10.38 -2.72 0.19
N ALA A 36 -9.93 -3.91 0.59
CA ALA A 36 -9.67 -5.02 -0.31
C ALA A 36 -10.92 -5.47 -1.07
N HIS A 37 -12.07 -5.66 -0.39
CA HIS A 37 -13.34 -6.00 -1.03
C HIS A 37 -13.78 -4.95 -2.05
N THR A 38 -13.69 -3.66 -1.67
CA THR A 38 -14.03 -2.56 -2.57
C THR A 38 -13.11 -2.51 -3.79
N PHE A 39 -11.81 -2.77 -3.58
CA PHE A 39 -10.84 -2.83 -4.67
C PHE A 39 -11.12 -4.01 -5.61
N GLU A 40 -11.35 -5.22 -5.11
CA GLU A 40 -11.66 -6.41 -5.92
C GLU A 40 -12.95 -6.24 -6.73
N ARG A 41 -13.97 -5.65 -6.13
CA ARG A 41 -15.22 -5.29 -6.84
C ARG A 41 -14.97 -4.27 -7.96
N THR A 42 -14.01 -3.36 -7.77
CA THR A 42 -13.60 -2.40 -8.80
C THR A 42 -12.80 -3.09 -9.90
N VAL A 43 -11.88 -3.97 -9.55
CA VAL A 43 -11.12 -4.80 -10.51
C VAL A 43 -12.07 -5.60 -11.40
N SER A 44 -13.10 -6.24 -10.83
CA SER A 44 -14.05 -7.03 -11.61
C SER A 44 -14.83 -6.21 -12.66
N LYS A 45 -15.00 -4.90 -12.43
CA LYS A 45 -15.74 -4.00 -13.34
C LYS A 45 -14.82 -3.26 -14.31
N PHE A 46 -13.61 -2.92 -13.88
CA PHE A 46 -12.72 -1.99 -14.56
C PHE A 46 -11.28 -2.51 -14.69
N GLY A 47 -11.06 -3.81 -14.59
CA GLY A 47 -9.74 -4.45 -14.52
C GLY A 47 -8.74 -3.99 -15.56
N LEU A 48 -9.18 -3.75 -16.80
CA LEU A 48 -8.31 -3.30 -17.90
C LEU A 48 -8.08 -1.77 -17.94
N ARG A 49 -8.72 -1.01 -17.05
CA ARG A 49 -8.47 0.42 -16.97
C ARG A 49 -7.20 0.71 -16.18
N ASN A 50 -6.54 1.79 -16.55
CA ASN A 50 -5.37 2.29 -15.82
C ASN A 50 -5.79 2.76 -14.42
N PHE A 51 -5.04 2.34 -13.43
CA PHE A 51 -5.24 2.69 -12.03
C PHE A 51 -4.10 3.58 -11.50
N ILE A 52 -2.85 3.25 -11.81
CA ILE A 52 -1.67 4.01 -11.40
C ILE A 52 -0.97 4.55 -12.65
N TYR A 53 -0.61 5.81 -12.60
CA TYR A 53 0.33 6.46 -13.51
C TYR A 53 1.52 6.93 -12.66
N PHE A 54 2.69 6.39 -12.91
CA PHE A 54 3.89 6.70 -12.15
C PHE A 54 5.08 6.76 -13.11
N GLU A 55 5.70 7.93 -13.23
CA GLU A 55 6.76 8.19 -14.20
C GLU A 55 6.36 7.76 -15.63
N GLU A 56 7.12 6.87 -16.25
CA GLU A 56 6.82 6.32 -17.58
C GLU A 56 5.97 5.03 -17.52
N GLU A 57 5.61 4.57 -16.32
CA GLU A 57 4.86 3.35 -16.11
C GLU A 57 3.36 3.62 -15.93
N THR A 58 2.58 2.67 -16.41
CA THR A 58 1.13 2.66 -16.23
C THR A 58 0.70 1.27 -15.78
N TRP A 59 -0.06 1.22 -14.70
CA TRP A 59 -0.56 -0.03 -14.12
C TRP A 59 -2.08 -0.08 -14.18
N THR A 60 -2.63 -1.16 -14.69
CA THR A 60 -4.08 -1.42 -14.66
C THR A 60 -4.53 -1.91 -13.28
N TYR A 61 -5.84 -1.83 -13.02
CA TYR A 61 -6.42 -2.43 -11.81
C TYR A 61 -6.11 -3.92 -11.69
N SER A 62 -6.14 -4.67 -12.80
CA SER A 62 -5.84 -6.11 -12.81
C SER A 62 -4.39 -6.41 -12.48
N GLU A 63 -3.43 -5.66 -13.02
CA GLU A 63 -2.01 -5.85 -12.73
C GLU A 63 -1.70 -5.57 -11.26
N VAL A 64 -2.19 -4.46 -10.72
CA VAL A 64 -2.02 -4.15 -9.30
C VAL A 64 -2.66 -5.22 -8.42
N ASN A 65 -3.85 -5.71 -8.77
CA ASN A 65 -4.52 -6.78 -8.03
C ASN A 65 -3.74 -8.10 -8.06
N GLN A 66 -3.17 -8.45 -9.21
CA GLN A 66 -2.34 -9.64 -9.35
C GLN A 66 -1.09 -9.56 -8.46
N GLN A 67 -0.37 -8.46 -8.50
CA GLN A 67 0.81 -8.26 -7.66
C GLN A 67 0.45 -8.27 -6.17
N ALA A 68 -0.65 -7.62 -5.80
CA ALA A 68 -1.13 -7.63 -4.43
C ALA A 68 -1.52 -9.04 -3.94
N ASN A 69 -2.09 -9.90 -4.81
CA ASN A 69 -2.40 -11.29 -4.47
C ASN A 69 -1.13 -12.12 -4.23
N ILE A 70 -0.10 -11.94 -5.07
CA ILE A 70 1.17 -12.62 -4.94
C ILE A 70 1.85 -12.23 -3.62
N LEU A 71 1.91 -10.93 -3.33
CA LEU A 71 2.48 -10.42 -2.08
C LEU A 71 1.67 -10.87 -0.85
N ALA A 72 0.34 -10.84 -0.92
CA ALA A 72 -0.54 -11.30 0.15
C ALA A 72 -0.29 -12.78 0.50
N LYS A 73 -0.20 -13.64 -0.54
CA LYS A 73 0.13 -15.06 -0.36
C LYS A 73 1.51 -15.21 0.31
N LYS A 74 2.54 -14.51 -0.17
CA LYS A 74 3.88 -14.58 0.41
C LYS A 74 3.90 -14.18 1.89
N LEU A 75 3.21 -13.09 2.24
CA LEU A 75 3.12 -12.66 3.64
C LEU A 75 2.42 -13.69 4.53
N LEU A 76 1.35 -14.35 4.04
CA LEU A 76 0.69 -15.45 4.74
C LEU A 76 1.64 -16.64 4.92
N ASP A 77 2.36 -17.05 3.87
CA ASP A 77 3.32 -18.15 3.90
C ASP A 77 4.46 -17.87 4.89
N ASP A 78 4.82 -16.59 5.09
CA ASP A 78 5.82 -16.12 6.06
C ASP A 78 5.23 -15.84 7.46
N GLY A 79 4.01 -16.27 7.73
CA GLY A 79 3.38 -16.26 9.04
C GLY A 79 2.71 -14.95 9.44
N VAL A 80 2.49 -14.00 8.50
CA VAL A 80 1.65 -12.83 8.78
C VAL A 80 0.18 -13.27 8.82
N SER A 81 -0.52 -12.87 9.85
CA SER A 81 -1.92 -13.24 10.12
C SER A 81 -2.80 -12.01 10.25
N HIS A 82 -4.10 -12.22 10.27
CA HIS A 82 -5.08 -11.17 10.54
C HIS A 82 -4.76 -10.41 11.85
N GLY A 83 -4.76 -9.10 11.78
CA GLY A 83 -4.46 -8.21 12.90
C GLY A 83 -2.97 -7.97 13.17
N ASP A 84 -2.07 -8.71 12.51
CA ASP A 84 -0.63 -8.46 12.60
C ASP A 84 -0.27 -7.11 11.95
N ARG A 85 0.76 -6.49 12.50
CA ARG A 85 1.29 -5.21 11.99
C ARG A 85 2.52 -5.44 11.14
N VAL A 86 2.54 -4.77 9.99
CA VAL A 86 3.67 -4.78 9.05
C VAL A 86 4.03 -3.35 8.71
N ILE A 87 5.28 -2.98 8.92
CA ILE A 87 5.80 -1.66 8.57
C ILE A 87 5.88 -1.52 7.05
N LEU A 88 5.44 -0.35 6.55
CA LEU A 88 5.72 0.14 5.21
C LEU A 88 6.58 1.40 5.33
N PHE A 89 7.85 1.27 4.97
CA PHE A 89 8.82 2.37 4.98
C PHE A 89 9.40 2.55 3.59
N MET A 90 8.63 3.23 2.72
CA MET A 90 8.99 3.54 1.34
C MET A 90 8.27 4.80 0.85
N GLU A 91 8.81 5.42 -0.19
CA GLU A 91 8.20 6.53 -0.90
C GLU A 91 6.92 6.11 -1.65
N ASN A 92 6.11 7.11 -2.04
CA ASN A 92 4.88 6.88 -2.80
C ASN A 92 5.21 6.40 -4.22
N ARG A 93 5.01 5.10 -4.47
CA ARG A 93 5.21 4.45 -5.76
C ARG A 93 4.27 3.24 -5.91
N PRO A 94 4.20 2.55 -7.08
CA PRO A 94 3.29 1.43 -7.27
C PRO A 94 3.38 0.36 -6.20
N ASP A 95 4.60 -0.02 -5.77
CA ASP A 95 4.83 -1.04 -4.73
C ASP A 95 4.20 -0.67 -3.37
N PHE A 96 4.16 0.63 -3.03
CA PHE A 96 3.50 1.10 -1.82
C PHE A 96 1.99 0.80 -1.86
N VAL A 97 1.34 1.10 -2.99
CA VAL A 97 -0.10 0.83 -3.17
C VAL A 97 -0.38 -0.66 -3.18
N ILE A 98 0.45 -1.44 -3.90
CA ILE A 98 0.38 -2.90 -3.94
C ILE A 98 0.49 -3.48 -2.53
N SER A 99 1.45 -3.01 -1.72
CA SER A 99 1.66 -3.46 -0.35
C SER A 99 0.46 -3.17 0.55
N ILE A 100 -0.13 -1.96 0.46
CA ILE A 100 -1.34 -1.62 1.22
C ILE A 100 -2.49 -2.56 0.85
N ILE A 101 -2.72 -2.80 -0.44
CA ILE A 101 -3.79 -3.68 -0.90
C ILE A 101 -3.54 -5.12 -0.43
N ALA A 102 -2.30 -5.62 -0.54
CA ALA A 102 -1.92 -6.96 -0.10
C ALA A 102 -2.18 -7.16 1.39
N LEU A 103 -1.75 -6.22 2.25
CA LEU A 103 -1.99 -6.27 3.68
C LEU A 103 -3.49 -6.25 4.02
N ASN A 104 -4.26 -5.39 3.35
CA ASN A 104 -5.71 -5.36 3.53
C ASN A 104 -6.39 -6.68 3.13
N LYS A 105 -5.92 -7.37 2.08
CA LYS A 105 -6.47 -8.66 1.64
C LYS A 105 -6.36 -9.75 2.70
N ILE A 106 -5.31 -9.73 3.48
CA ILE A 106 -5.07 -10.71 4.57
C ILE A 106 -5.52 -10.22 5.94
N GLY A 107 -6.11 -9.01 6.01
CA GLY A 107 -6.53 -8.39 7.26
C GLY A 107 -5.39 -7.96 8.18
N ALA A 108 -4.19 -7.79 7.63
CA ALA A 108 -3.04 -7.23 8.35
C ALA A 108 -3.09 -5.70 8.36
N ILE A 109 -2.39 -5.10 9.31
CA ILE A 109 -2.35 -3.66 9.52
C ILE A 109 -1.06 -3.09 8.96
N GLY A 110 -1.15 -2.27 7.91
CA GLY A 110 -0.02 -1.51 7.41
C GLY A 110 0.33 -0.34 8.33
N VAL A 111 1.54 -0.35 8.88
CA VAL A 111 2.08 0.74 9.68
C VAL A 111 2.94 1.63 8.80
N LEU A 112 2.38 2.76 8.40
CA LEU A 112 3.03 3.70 7.49
C LEU A 112 4.01 4.58 8.27
N ILE A 113 5.30 4.41 8.02
CA ILE A 113 6.35 5.23 8.65
C ILE A 113 6.65 6.43 7.75
N ASN A 114 6.74 7.61 8.37
CA ASN A 114 7.11 8.82 7.65
C ASN A 114 8.54 8.69 7.10
N THR A 115 8.70 8.83 5.80
CA THR A 115 9.94 8.66 5.04
C THR A 115 11.04 9.66 5.41
N SER A 116 10.70 10.77 6.05
CA SER A 116 11.68 11.76 6.54
C SER A 116 12.30 11.43 7.90
N LEU A 117 11.86 10.34 8.56
CA LEU A 117 12.38 9.97 9.88
C LEU A 117 13.72 9.24 9.75
N THR A 118 14.65 9.60 10.66
CA THR A 118 15.96 8.97 10.81
C THR A 118 16.32 8.84 12.30
N GLY A 119 17.31 8.03 12.66
CA GLY A 119 17.82 7.91 14.02
C GLY A 119 16.73 7.65 15.07
N LYS A 120 16.81 8.33 16.22
CA LYS A 120 15.92 8.09 17.38
C LYS A 120 14.43 8.21 17.09
N PRO A 121 13.91 9.19 16.31
CA PRO A 121 12.50 9.23 15.90
C PRO A 121 12.07 8.00 15.11
N LEU A 122 12.92 7.50 14.20
CA LEU A 122 12.64 6.29 13.42
C LEU A 122 12.59 5.07 14.34
N ILE A 123 13.58 4.88 15.22
CA ILE A 123 13.63 3.81 16.23
C ILE A 123 12.35 3.81 17.06
N HIS A 124 11.93 5.00 17.55
CA HIS A 124 10.73 5.11 18.36
C HIS A 124 9.47 4.68 17.61
N CYS A 125 9.29 5.13 16.38
CA CYS A 125 8.12 4.76 15.58
C CYS A 125 8.07 3.26 15.26
N ILE A 126 9.22 2.66 14.89
CA ILE A 126 9.32 1.23 14.60
C ILE A 126 9.01 0.42 15.88
N ASN A 127 9.68 0.69 16.98
CA ASN A 127 9.51 -0.10 18.22
C ASN A 127 8.13 0.07 18.84
N SER A 128 7.52 1.28 18.74
CA SER A 128 6.15 1.52 19.24
C SER A 128 5.08 0.86 18.39
N SER A 129 5.39 0.48 17.15
CA SER A 129 4.41 -0.14 16.25
C SER A 129 4.08 -1.58 16.61
N ASP A 130 4.97 -2.27 17.34
CA ASP A 130 4.88 -3.71 17.65
C ASP A 130 4.64 -4.54 16.37
N SER A 131 5.37 -4.20 15.33
CA SER A 131 5.26 -4.84 14.01
C SER A 131 6.11 -6.08 13.92
N LYS A 132 5.59 -7.12 13.23
CA LYS A 132 6.32 -8.38 13.02
C LYS A 132 7.29 -8.31 11.85
N LYS A 133 6.96 -7.53 10.82
CA LYS A 133 7.73 -7.45 9.58
C LYS A 133 7.81 -6.01 9.09
N CYS A 134 8.79 -5.79 8.21
CA CYS A 134 9.02 -4.49 7.57
C CYS A 134 9.17 -4.68 6.05
N ILE A 135 8.48 -3.86 5.28
CA ILE A 135 8.70 -3.71 3.83
C ILE A 135 9.34 -2.34 3.64
N VAL A 136 10.59 -2.33 3.19
CA VAL A 136 11.38 -1.11 3.00
C VAL A 136 11.68 -0.87 1.54
N GLY A 137 11.50 0.36 1.07
CA GLY A 137 11.94 0.79 -0.26
C GLY A 137 13.46 0.95 -0.30
N ALA A 138 14.05 0.66 -1.45
CA ALA A 138 15.49 0.78 -1.67
C ALA A 138 16.05 2.16 -1.32
N GLU A 139 15.25 3.20 -1.55
CA GLU A 139 15.57 4.59 -1.29
C GLU A 139 15.66 4.95 0.21
N LEU A 140 15.11 4.09 1.08
CA LEU A 140 15.12 4.26 2.53
C LEU A 140 15.92 3.15 3.26
N ALA A 141 16.70 2.37 2.52
CA ALA A 141 17.54 1.32 3.10
C ALA A 141 18.60 1.87 4.05
N ASP A 142 19.30 2.94 3.64
CA ASP A 142 20.37 3.54 4.45
C ASP A 142 19.87 4.06 5.81
N PRO A 143 18.79 4.87 5.90
CA PRO A 143 18.23 5.28 7.19
C PRO A 143 17.78 4.12 8.08
N LEU A 144 17.29 3.03 7.50
CA LEU A 144 16.91 1.84 8.26
C LEU A 144 18.12 1.08 8.76
N GLU A 145 19.17 0.94 7.95
CA GLU A 145 20.42 0.27 8.30
C GLU A 145 21.09 0.91 9.52
N GLU A 146 21.11 2.25 9.57
CA GLU A 146 21.67 3.00 10.69
C GLU A 146 21.04 2.67 12.06
N VAL A 147 19.81 2.17 12.07
CA VAL A 147 19.04 1.91 13.29
C VAL A 147 18.76 0.44 13.56
N LEU A 148 19.18 -0.48 12.68
CA LEU A 148 18.88 -1.90 12.78
C LEU A 148 19.21 -2.52 14.13
N SER A 149 20.31 -2.11 14.77
CA SER A 149 20.74 -2.66 16.07
C SER A 149 19.87 -2.20 17.25
N GLU A 150 19.00 -1.23 17.04
CA GLU A 150 18.16 -0.61 18.08
C GLU A 150 16.65 -0.85 17.88
N ILE A 151 16.27 -1.51 16.79
CA ILE A 151 14.86 -1.81 16.48
C ILE A 151 14.50 -3.26 16.80
N ASN A 152 13.20 -3.50 17.06
CA ASN A 152 12.69 -4.81 17.43
C ASN A 152 12.51 -5.77 16.23
N ILE A 153 12.73 -5.31 15.00
CA ILE A 153 12.71 -6.12 13.79
C ILE A 153 14.15 -6.23 13.30
N ALA A 154 14.84 -7.27 13.72
CA ALA A 154 16.26 -7.43 13.42
C ALA A 154 16.59 -8.73 12.67
N ASP A 155 15.63 -9.63 12.50
CA ASP A 155 15.85 -10.84 11.72
C ASP A 155 15.75 -10.50 10.23
N LYS A 156 16.73 -10.90 9.45
CA LYS A 156 16.76 -10.73 8.00
C LYS A 156 15.48 -11.26 7.32
N THR A 157 14.89 -12.32 7.85
CA THR A 157 13.68 -12.93 7.30
C THR A 157 12.41 -12.12 7.55
N ASP A 158 12.50 -11.07 8.37
CA ASP A 158 11.39 -10.18 8.72
C ASP A 158 11.45 -8.84 7.99
N ILE A 159 12.51 -8.60 7.20
CA ILE A 159 12.69 -7.35 6.44
C ILE A 159 12.72 -7.65 4.95
N TYR A 160 11.72 -7.16 4.23
CA TYR A 160 11.63 -7.22 2.76
C TYR A 160 12.10 -5.91 2.16
N TRP A 161 13.12 -6.00 1.34
CA TRP A 161 13.61 -4.88 0.56
C TRP A 161 12.96 -4.88 -0.83
N VAL A 162 12.49 -3.71 -1.28
CA VAL A 162 11.84 -3.52 -2.57
C VAL A 162 12.72 -2.65 -3.45
N ALA A 163 13.18 -3.21 -4.57
CA ALA A 163 14.04 -2.52 -5.53
C ALA A 163 13.39 -1.24 -6.07
N ASP A 164 14.23 -0.24 -6.38
CA ASP A 164 13.87 0.94 -7.16
C ASP A 164 14.69 0.92 -8.45
N GLY A 165 14.13 0.31 -9.48
CA GLY A 165 14.85 0.00 -10.72
C GLY A 165 16.11 -0.83 -10.47
N ASN A 166 17.20 -0.46 -11.16
CA ASN A 166 18.52 -1.11 -11.03
C ASN A 166 19.53 -0.26 -10.25
N LYS A 167 19.05 0.77 -9.56
CA LYS A 167 19.91 1.78 -8.94
C LYS A 167 20.56 1.29 -7.63
N TYR A 168 19.89 0.40 -6.93
CA TYR A 168 20.29 -0.08 -5.62
C TYR A 168 20.47 -1.60 -5.63
N ARG A 169 21.30 -2.10 -4.72
CA ARG A 169 21.48 -3.53 -4.47
C ARG A 169 20.82 -3.90 -3.14
N CYS A 170 20.15 -5.05 -3.12
CA CYS A 170 19.57 -5.58 -1.89
C CYS A 170 20.64 -5.77 -0.80
N PRO A 171 20.48 -5.15 0.37
CA PRO A 171 21.41 -5.30 1.50
C PRO A 171 21.39 -6.73 2.07
N ASP A 172 22.51 -7.12 2.68
CA ASP A 172 22.65 -8.47 3.27
C ASP A 172 21.75 -8.69 4.50
N TRP A 173 21.25 -7.63 5.11
CA TRP A 173 20.35 -7.66 6.27
C TRP A 173 18.86 -7.76 5.89
N SER A 174 18.50 -7.89 4.62
CA SER A 174 17.12 -7.97 4.14
C SER A 174 16.95 -9.06 3.09
N LEU A 175 15.69 -9.34 2.75
CA LEU A 175 15.30 -10.21 1.64
C LEU A 175 14.82 -9.37 0.47
N ASP A 176 15.34 -9.63 -0.72
CA ASP A 176 14.83 -9.05 -1.96
C ASP A 176 13.41 -9.59 -2.21
N LEU A 177 12.42 -8.71 -2.10
CA LEU A 177 11.02 -9.09 -2.23
C LEU A 177 10.72 -9.70 -3.60
N LYS A 178 11.22 -9.11 -4.67
CA LYS A 178 10.98 -9.59 -6.04
C LYS A 178 11.52 -11.00 -6.24
N ASN A 179 12.76 -11.24 -5.83
CA ASN A 179 13.37 -12.58 -5.92
C ASN A 179 12.64 -13.62 -5.08
N THR A 180 12.08 -13.22 -3.93
CA THR A 180 11.29 -14.13 -3.09
C THR A 180 9.93 -14.45 -3.69
N LEU A 181 9.30 -13.52 -4.42
CA LEU A 181 8.02 -13.73 -5.11
C LEU A 181 8.18 -14.66 -6.32
N ASP A 182 9.24 -14.49 -7.10
CA ASP A 182 9.53 -15.32 -8.30
C ASP A 182 9.79 -16.80 -7.93
N ASN A 183 10.37 -17.07 -6.76
CA ASN A 183 10.63 -18.41 -6.25
C ASN A 183 9.42 -19.09 -5.59
N SER A 184 8.31 -18.38 -5.40
CA SER A 184 7.10 -18.87 -4.72
C SER A 184 5.94 -19.18 -5.68
N SER A 185 6.17 -19.12 -7.00
CA SER A 185 5.18 -19.27 -8.08
C SER A 185 5.07 -20.69 -8.59
#